data_c141db5d4deb62bf7e55dac1db03ea94
#
_entry.id   c141db5d4deb62bf7e55dac1db03ea94
#
_cell.length_a   1.000
_cell.length_b   1.000
_cell.length_c   1.000
_cell.angle_alpha   90.00
_cell.angle_beta   90.00
_cell.angle_gamma   90.00
#
_symmetry.space_group_name_H-M   'P 1'
#
loop_
_entity.id
_entity.type
_entity.pdbx_description
1 polymer ?
#
loop_
_entity_poly.entity_id
_entity_poly.type
_entity_poly.pdbx_seq_one_letter_code
_entity_poly.pdbx_strand_id
1 'polypeptide(L)'
;MKNLKMYCVTNKTVNFLDNTNYNIGWVGKEMPPENYIHCNSEDNIFFKEKYYSELTFQYWYWRNKLDIKDQSWIGFCQKRRFWIKKKSINKIIDKKNFTD
;
A
#
# COMPACT_ATOMS: atom_id res chain seq x y z
N MET A 1 21.22 -7.12 -1.60
CA MET A 1 19.89 -7.69 -1.38
C MET A 1 18.83 -6.62 -1.63
N LYS A 2 17.84 -6.94 -2.44
CA LYS A 2 16.80 -5.96 -2.76
C LYS A 2 15.78 -5.86 -1.63
N ASN A 3 15.30 -4.65 -1.39
CA ASN A 3 14.32 -4.36 -0.37
C ASN A 3 12.90 -4.38 -0.96
N LEU A 4 11.93 -4.64 -0.12
CA LEU A 4 10.51 -4.58 -0.50
C LEU A 4 9.82 -3.48 0.31
N LYS A 5 9.13 -2.58 -0.39
CA LYS A 5 8.22 -1.62 0.21
C LYS A 5 6.81 -2.05 -0.14
N MET A 6 6.07 -2.53 0.85
CA MET A 6 4.70 -3.01 0.65
C MET A 6 3.71 -1.95 1.16
N TYR A 7 2.75 -1.63 0.31
CA TYR A 7 1.67 -0.69 0.62
C TYR A 7 0.34 -1.43 0.59
N CYS A 8 -0.38 -1.44 1.69
CA CYS A 8 -1.74 -1.96 1.73
C CYS A 8 -2.71 -0.80 1.64
N VAL A 9 -3.56 -0.80 0.62
CA VAL A 9 -4.50 0.29 0.37
C VAL A 9 -5.85 -0.06 0.99
N THR A 10 -6.39 0.85 1.78
CA THR A 10 -7.65 0.63 2.48
C THR A 10 -8.47 1.91 2.57
N ASN A 11 -9.79 1.76 2.68
CA ASN A 11 -10.71 2.87 2.96
C ASN A 11 -11.30 2.81 4.36
N LYS A 12 -10.85 1.85 5.17
CA LYS A 12 -11.29 1.67 6.56
C LYS A 12 -10.11 1.25 7.41
N THR A 13 -10.17 1.54 8.71
CA THR A 13 -9.17 1.04 9.65
C THR A 13 -9.36 -0.48 9.80
N VAL A 14 -8.26 -1.20 9.82
CA VAL A 14 -8.25 -2.66 9.97
C VAL A 14 -7.19 -3.02 11.00
N ASN A 15 -7.61 -3.58 12.13
CA ASN A 15 -6.69 -3.90 13.24
C ASN A 15 -5.56 -4.83 12.82
N PHE A 16 -5.85 -5.78 11.93
CA PHE A 16 -4.84 -6.69 11.43
C PHE A 16 -3.64 -5.95 10.83
N LEU A 17 -3.89 -4.83 10.14
CA LEU A 17 -2.82 -4.08 9.47
C LEU A 17 -1.84 -3.45 10.46
N ASP A 18 -2.28 -3.17 11.68
CA ASP A 18 -1.41 -2.57 12.70
C ASP A 18 -0.32 -3.56 13.17
N ASN A 19 -0.51 -4.84 12.90
CA ASN A 19 0.46 -5.88 13.25
C ASN A 19 1.34 -6.30 12.07
N THR A 20 1.22 -5.63 10.93
CA THR A 20 2.04 -5.91 9.76
C THR A 20 3.16 -4.89 9.65
N ASN A 21 4.12 -5.18 8.77
CA ASN A 21 5.19 -4.24 8.43
C ASN A 21 4.83 -3.41 7.19
N TYR A 22 3.56 -3.33 6.86
CA TYR A 22 3.11 -2.63 5.67
C TYR A 22 2.98 -1.14 5.92
N ASN A 23 3.30 -0.37 4.90
CA ASN A 23 2.85 1.01 4.81
C ASN A 23 1.38 0.98 4.44
N ILE A 24 0.55 1.80 5.06
CA ILE A 24 -0.89 1.75 4.82
C ILE A 24 -1.30 2.99 4.05
N GLY A 25 -1.81 2.77 2.84
CA GLY A 25 -2.33 3.83 2.00
C GLY A 25 -3.83 4.01 2.22
N TRP A 26 -4.26 5.26 2.30
CA TRP A 26 -5.64 5.60 2.63
C TRP A 26 -6.37 6.18 1.44
N VAL A 27 -7.52 5.60 1.11
CA VAL A 27 -8.40 6.10 0.04
C VAL A 27 -9.83 6.39 0.55
N GLY A 28 -10.01 6.38 1.87
CA GLY A 28 -11.31 6.64 2.46
C GLY A 28 -11.68 8.11 2.45
N LYS A 29 -12.97 8.39 2.63
CA LYS A 29 -13.49 9.76 2.68
C LYS A 29 -13.23 10.45 4.01
N GLU A 30 -13.15 9.67 5.09
CA GLU A 30 -12.92 10.19 6.43
C GLU A 30 -11.44 10.42 6.68
N MET A 31 -11.12 11.18 7.72
CA MET A 31 -9.73 11.40 8.12
C MET A 31 -9.10 10.07 8.55
N PRO A 32 -7.95 9.69 8.00
CA PRO A 32 -7.28 8.45 8.39
C PRO A 32 -6.57 8.60 9.73
N PRO A 33 -6.21 7.46 10.37
CA PRO A 33 -5.27 7.49 11.49
C PRO A 33 -3.95 8.15 11.11
N GLU A 34 -3.24 8.66 12.10
CA GLU A 34 -2.03 9.47 11.88
C GLU A 34 -0.95 8.75 11.07
N ASN A 35 -0.81 7.44 11.28
CA ASN A 35 0.24 6.65 10.62
C ASN A 35 -0.14 6.14 9.22
N TYR A 36 -1.34 6.44 8.75
CA TYR A 36 -1.77 6.05 7.40
C TYR A 36 -1.40 7.16 6.42
N ILE A 37 -1.10 6.76 5.19
CA ILE A 37 -0.65 7.69 4.15
C ILE A 37 -1.84 8.08 3.27
N HIS A 38 -2.25 9.34 3.34
CA HIS A 38 -3.34 9.86 2.51
C HIS A 38 -2.83 10.23 1.11
N CYS A 39 -3.70 10.06 0.11
CA CYS A 39 -3.34 10.29 -1.29
C CYS A 39 -4.08 11.49 -1.90
N ASN A 40 -4.48 12.45 -1.08
CA ASN A 40 -5.28 13.60 -1.52
C ASN A 40 -4.47 14.88 -1.69
N SER A 41 -3.15 14.80 -1.65
CA SER A 41 -2.26 15.96 -1.79
C SER A 41 -1.48 15.90 -3.09
N GLU A 42 -0.87 17.02 -3.48
CA GLU A 42 -0.01 17.10 -4.65
C GLU A 42 -0.75 16.62 -5.92
N ASP A 43 -0.06 15.93 -6.84
CA ASP A 43 -0.70 15.39 -8.05
C ASP A 43 -1.55 14.19 -7.67
N ASN A 44 -2.87 14.31 -7.69
CA ASN A 44 -3.76 13.27 -7.23
C ASN A 44 -5.03 13.22 -8.06
N ILE A 45 -5.71 12.06 -7.99
CA ILE A 45 -7.02 11.84 -8.59
C ILE A 45 -8.03 11.42 -7.51
N PHE A 46 -7.85 11.91 -6.30
CA PHE A 46 -8.68 11.51 -5.16
C PHE A 46 -10.17 11.80 -5.40
N PHE A 47 -10.49 12.86 -6.15
CA PHE A 47 -11.86 13.20 -6.51
C PHE A 47 -12.54 12.12 -7.37
N LYS A 48 -11.77 11.18 -7.94
CA LYS A 48 -12.28 10.05 -8.74
C LYS A 48 -12.22 8.73 -7.98
N GLU A 49 -12.02 8.76 -6.66
CA GLU A 49 -11.82 7.56 -5.85
C GLU A 49 -12.96 6.56 -6.00
N LYS A 50 -14.20 7.02 -6.09
CA LYS A 50 -15.35 6.12 -6.23
C LYS A 50 -15.31 5.26 -7.49
N TYR A 51 -14.50 5.64 -8.49
CA TYR A 51 -14.34 4.87 -9.72
C TYR A 51 -13.08 4.02 -9.72
N TYR A 52 -12.02 4.50 -9.10
CA TYR A 52 -10.69 3.88 -9.20
C TYR A 52 -10.23 3.19 -7.93
N SER A 53 -10.90 3.41 -6.79
CA SER A 53 -10.59 2.75 -5.52
C SER A 53 -9.09 2.76 -5.19
N GLU A 54 -8.48 1.58 -5.04
CA GLU A 54 -7.06 1.48 -4.68
C GLU A 54 -6.12 2.04 -5.75
N LEU A 55 -6.56 2.11 -7.00
CA LEU A 55 -5.75 2.72 -8.06
C LEU A 55 -5.53 4.21 -7.82
N THR A 56 -6.43 4.85 -7.08
CA THR A 56 -6.28 6.24 -6.67
C THR A 56 -5.00 6.44 -5.87
N PHE A 57 -4.69 5.53 -4.95
CA PHE A 57 -3.45 5.57 -4.19
C PHE A 57 -2.24 5.25 -5.06
N GLN A 58 -2.36 4.25 -5.92
CA GLN A 58 -1.24 3.85 -6.79
C GLN A 58 -0.85 4.97 -7.74
N TYR A 59 -1.83 5.69 -8.29
CA TYR A 59 -1.56 6.87 -9.13
C TYR A 59 -0.79 7.92 -8.33
N TRP A 60 -1.28 8.26 -7.14
CA TRP A 60 -0.64 9.26 -6.28
C TRP A 60 0.80 8.88 -5.95
N TYR A 61 1.02 7.60 -5.61
CA TYR A 61 2.37 7.11 -5.29
C TYR A 61 3.29 7.25 -6.50
N TRP A 62 2.83 6.80 -7.65
CA TRP A 62 3.60 6.88 -8.87
C TRP A 62 3.99 8.31 -9.22
N ARG A 63 3.06 9.25 -9.11
CA ARG A 63 3.30 10.63 -9.51
C ARG A 63 4.16 11.40 -8.51
N ASN A 64 4.09 11.08 -7.22
CA ASN A 64 4.67 11.94 -6.19
C ASN A 64 5.77 11.27 -5.37
N LYS A 65 5.81 9.95 -5.28
CA LYS A 65 6.69 9.23 -4.35
C LYS A 65 7.63 8.23 -5.01
N LEU A 66 7.32 7.76 -6.21
CA LEU A 66 8.17 6.76 -6.86
C LEU A 66 9.52 7.35 -7.24
N ASP A 67 10.58 6.73 -6.77
CA ASP A 67 11.95 7.09 -7.12
C ASP A 67 12.53 5.98 -8.00
N ILE A 68 12.71 6.28 -9.28
CA ILE A 68 13.21 5.28 -10.24
C ILE A 68 14.67 4.89 -9.98
N LYS A 69 15.39 5.66 -9.16
CA LYS A 69 16.75 5.32 -8.77
C LYS A 69 16.78 4.34 -7.60
N ASP A 70 15.69 4.24 -6.85
CA ASP A 70 15.57 3.27 -5.78
C ASP A 70 15.34 1.89 -6.38
N GLN A 71 16.19 0.93 -6.04
CA GLN A 71 16.11 -0.43 -6.57
C GLN A 71 15.22 -1.35 -5.74
N SER A 72 14.45 -0.80 -4.82
CA SER A 72 13.50 -1.58 -4.04
C SER A 72 12.36 -2.08 -4.91
N TRP A 73 11.81 -3.24 -4.54
CA TRP A 73 10.54 -3.70 -5.06
C TRP A 73 9.41 -2.91 -4.36
N ILE A 74 8.42 -2.53 -5.14
CA ILE A 74 7.21 -1.85 -4.61
C ILE A 74 6.05 -2.81 -4.81
N GLY A 75 5.38 -3.18 -3.71
CA GLY A 75 4.22 -4.04 -3.77
C GLY A 75 2.98 -3.31 -3.31
N PHE A 76 1.86 -3.60 -3.94
CA PHE A 76 0.56 -3.08 -3.54
C PHE A 76 -0.38 -4.24 -3.26
N CYS A 77 -1.16 -4.12 -2.21
CA CYS A 77 -2.24 -5.04 -1.91
C CYS A 77 -3.40 -4.23 -1.32
N GLN A 78 -4.51 -4.89 -1.06
CA GLN A 78 -5.66 -4.25 -0.44
C GLN A 78 -6.05 -5.00 0.83
N LYS A 79 -6.91 -4.41 1.65
CA LYS A 79 -7.23 -4.90 3.00
C LYS A 79 -7.75 -6.33 3.06
N ARG A 80 -8.19 -6.90 1.94
CA ARG A 80 -8.74 -8.26 1.88
C ARG A 80 -7.93 -9.21 1.02
N ARG A 81 -6.87 -8.72 0.37
CA ARG A 81 -6.08 -9.52 -0.57
C ARG A 81 -4.61 -9.23 -0.39
N PHE A 82 -3.86 -10.28 -0.11
CA PHE A 82 -2.44 -10.16 0.21
C PHE A 82 -1.63 -11.10 -0.68
N TRP A 83 -0.40 -10.73 -0.94
CA TRP A 83 0.57 -11.59 -1.59
C TRP A 83 1.07 -12.61 -0.58
N ILE A 84 1.16 -13.87 -1.00
CA ILE A 84 1.66 -14.95 -0.16
C ILE A 84 2.79 -15.68 -0.88
N LYS A 85 3.64 -16.34 -0.09
CA LYS A 85 4.65 -17.21 -0.67
C LYS A 85 4.01 -18.51 -1.15
N LYS A 86 4.47 -19.02 -2.29
CA LYS A 86 3.93 -20.23 -2.91
C LYS A 86 3.88 -21.42 -1.95
N LYS A 87 4.88 -21.54 -1.07
CA LYS A 87 4.99 -22.68 -0.13
C LYS A 87 4.50 -22.37 1.28
N SER A 88 3.95 -21.20 1.51
CA SER A 88 3.57 -20.77 2.86
C SER A 88 2.28 -19.97 2.79
N ILE A 89 1.19 -20.69 2.49
CA ILE A 89 -0.10 -20.06 2.25
C ILE A 89 -0.67 -19.30 3.45
N ASN A 90 -0.13 -19.54 4.65
CA ASN A 90 -0.56 -18.84 5.86
C ASN A 90 0.29 -17.60 6.17
N LYS A 91 1.28 -17.31 5.35
CA LYS A 91 2.17 -16.15 5.55
C LYS A 91 2.05 -15.16 4.42
N ILE A 92 1.67 -13.95 4.75
CA ILE A 92 1.70 -12.85 3.77
C ILE A 92 3.15 -12.44 3.53
N ILE A 93 3.43 -11.95 2.33
CA ILE A 93 4.75 -11.45 1.99
C ILE A 93 4.91 -10.05 2.57
N ASP A 94 6.00 -9.84 3.31
CA ASP A 94 6.37 -8.55 3.86
C ASP A 94 7.87 -8.30 3.65
N LYS A 95 8.35 -7.15 4.13
CA LYS A 95 9.76 -6.78 3.93
C LYS A 95 10.75 -7.70 4.64
N LYS A 96 10.31 -8.46 5.66
CA LYS A 96 11.19 -9.38 6.40
C LYS A 96 11.37 -10.71 5.71
N ASN A 97 10.34 -11.20 5.02
CA ASN A 97 10.35 -12.54 4.42
C ASN A 97 10.46 -12.52 2.89
N PHE A 98 10.56 -11.33 2.30
CA PHE A 98 10.64 -11.20 0.84
C PHE A 98 11.99 -11.63 0.32
N THR A 99 11.98 -12.51 -0.69
CA THR A 99 13.16 -12.90 -1.47
C THR A 99 12.79 -12.82 -2.94
N ASP A 100 13.54 -12.05 -3.70
CA ASP A 100 13.30 -11.93 -5.14
C ASP A 100 14.01 -13.01 -5.97
#